data_0af7692f7a7ac44c1419aa628d91556c
#
_entry.id   0af7692f7a7ac44c1419aa628d91556c
#
_cell.length_a   1.000
_cell.length_b   1.000
_cell.length_c   1.000
_cell.angle_alpha   90.00
_cell.angle_beta   90.00
_cell.angle_gamma   90.00
#
_symmetry.space_group_name_H-M   'P 1'
#
loop_
_entity.id
_entity.type
_entity.pdbx_description
1 polymer ?
#
loop_
_entity_poly.entity_id
_entity_poly.type
_entity_poly.pdbx_seq_one_letter_code
_entity_poly.pdbx_strand_id
1 'polypeptide(L)'
;RRQRQMCIRDRRDMGKKANVVNSDSFPERYDLIYESYYPQEFDVKYVIAVDIADTNLLGSNLSKYAEEGAIDLCIDHHISNKYFAKQSYVEADASAAALIMYKIFKASGRKISRQIARCLYTGIATDTGCFKYENTTPQAHIACAELMSYGIDFAYINRKMFDVKSKGRLMVEQSVTANMEYYCGGKCSI
;
A
#
# COMPACT_ATOMS: atom_id res chain seq x y z
N ARG A 1 3.38 -2.13 2.21
CA ARG A 1 4.03 -2.94 1.13
C ARG A 1 3.68 -2.45 -0.28
N ARG A 2 2.45 -1.99 -0.54
CA ARG A 2 1.88 -1.67 -1.86
C ARG A 2 2.29 -0.28 -2.37
N GLN A 3 2.50 0.66 -1.49
CA GLN A 3 2.68 2.09 -1.78
C GLN A 3 4.15 2.47 -2.03
N ARG A 4 5.09 1.62 -1.62
CA ARG A 4 6.53 1.89 -1.71
C ARG A 4 7.05 2.00 -3.14
N GLN A 5 6.43 1.30 -4.11
CA GLN A 5 6.86 1.33 -5.51
C GLN A 5 6.57 2.65 -6.21
N MET A 6 5.53 3.37 -5.80
CA MET A 6 5.20 4.68 -6.35
C MET A 6 6.32 5.69 -6.13
N CYS A 7 6.86 5.72 -4.91
CA CYS A 7 7.94 6.62 -4.55
C CYS A 7 9.22 6.38 -5.36
N ILE A 8 9.45 5.15 -5.82
CA ILE A 8 10.64 4.80 -6.58
C ILE A 8 10.57 5.27 -8.01
N ARG A 9 9.46 5.02 -8.69
CA ARG A 9 9.33 5.41 -10.08
C ARG A 9 9.40 6.91 -10.23
N ASP A 10 8.68 7.66 -9.40
CA ASP A 10 8.77 9.10 -9.36
C ASP A 10 10.22 9.59 -9.17
N ARG A 11 10.96 8.99 -8.25
CA ARG A 11 12.36 9.36 -8.02
C ARG A 11 13.27 9.01 -9.18
N ARG A 12 13.07 7.86 -9.83
CA ARG A 12 13.81 7.46 -11.03
C ARG A 12 13.51 8.35 -12.22
N ASP A 13 12.26 8.76 -12.40
CA ASP A 13 11.85 9.73 -13.43
C ASP A 13 12.51 11.10 -13.22
N MET A 14 12.92 11.39 -11.97
CA MET A 14 13.75 12.56 -11.62
C MET A 14 15.25 12.34 -11.77
N GLY A 15 15.68 11.23 -12.32
CA GLY A 15 17.11 10.87 -12.38
C GLY A 15 17.74 10.51 -11.02
N LYS A 16 16.92 10.24 -9.99
CA LYS A 16 17.41 9.79 -8.67
C LYS A 16 17.44 8.27 -8.61
N LYS A 17 18.48 7.72 -8.00
CA LYS A 17 18.54 6.30 -7.71
C LYS A 17 17.65 5.98 -6.51
N ALA A 18 16.81 4.95 -6.63
CA ALA A 18 15.94 4.53 -5.56
C ALA A 18 15.63 3.02 -5.63
N ASN A 19 15.59 2.38 -4.47
CA ASN A 19 15.21 0.98 -4.32
C ASN A 19 14.05 0.81 -3.32
N VAL A 20 13.22 -0.22 -3.54
CA VAL A 20 12.28 -0.71 -2.53
C VAL A 20 12.89 -1.91 -1.83
N VAL A 21 12.75 -1.96 -0.54
CA VAL A 21 13.07 -3.13 0.26
C VAL A 21 11.82 -3.61 1.00
N ASN A 22 11.57 -4.90 0.96
CA ASN A 22 10.47 -5.58 1.64
C ASN A 22 11.00 -6.85 2.30
N SER A 23 10.36 -7.26 3.38
CA SER A 23 10.68 -8.53 4.05
C SER A 23 10.26 -9.74 3.23
N ASP A 24 9.13 -9.66 2.55
CA ASP A 24 8.54 -10.77 1.81
C ASP A 24 8.53 -10.50 0.31
N SER A 25 8.45 -11.57 -0.48
CA SER A 25 8.18 -11.48 -1.91
C SER A 25 6.82 -10.83 -2.18
N PHE A 26 6.70 -10.19 -3.34
CA PHE A 26 5.42 -9.63 -3.76
C PHE A 26 4.46 -10.75 -4.16
N PRO A 27 3.22 -10.75 -3.65
CA PRO A 27 2.21 -11.66 -4.14
C PRO A 27 1.89 -11.42 -5.62
N GLU A 28 1.70 -12.47 -6.41
CA GLU A 28 1.41 -12.45 -7.84
C GLU A 28 0.27 -11.51 -8.25
N ARG A 29 -0.74 -11.36 -7.40
CA ARG A 29 -1.84 -10.42 -7.67
C ARG A 29 -1.41 -8.96 -7.86
N TYR A 30 -0.19 -8.59 -7.44
CA TYR A 30 0.38 -7.25 -7.61
C TYR A 30 1.28 -7.11 -8.85
N ASP A 31 1.44 -8.14 -9.68
CA ASP A 31 2.27 -8.10 -10.88
C ASP A 31 1.86 -6.97 -11.82
N LEU A 32 0.56 -6.63 -11.84
CA LEU A 32 0.05 -5.49 -12.60
C LEU A 32 0.70 -4.15 -12.22
N ILE A 33 1.24 -4.02 -10.98
CA ILE A 33 1.90 -2.82 -10.48
C ILE A 33 3.42 -2.96 -10.61
N TYR A 34 3.90 -4.20 -10.69
CA TYR A 34 5.32 -4.59 -10.55
C TYR A 34 6.06 -4.65 -11.88
N GLU A 35 5.75 -3.80 -12.86
CA GLU A 35 6.49 -3.79 -14.11
C GLU A 35 7.97 -3.48 -13.88
N SER A 36 8.82 -4.49 -14.12
CA SER A 36 10.28 -4.37 -14.34
C SER A 36 11.04 -3.54 -13.28
N TYR A 37 10.92 -3.95 -12.01
CA TYR A 37 11.76 -3.39 -10.97
C TYR A 37 13.12 -4.09 -10.96
N TYR A 38 14.18 -3.38 -11.33
CA TYR A 38 15.57 -3.83 -11.16
C TYR A 38 16.21 -3.02 -10.03
N PRO A 39 16.80 -3.67 -9.00
CA PRO A 39 17.59 -2.98 -7.99
C PRO A 39 18.74 -2.20 -8.65
N GLN A 40 19.03 -1.02 -8.15
CA GLN A 40 20.16 -0.20 -8.56
C GLN A 40 21.21 -0.19 -7.45
N GLU A 41 22.48 -0.22 -7.80
CA GLU A 41 23.58 -0.06 -6.85
C GLU A 41 23.87 1.43 -6.63
N PHE A 42 23.85 1.87 -5.39
CA PHE A 42 24.21 3.23 -4.97
C PHE A 42 24.36 3.33 -3.45
N ASP A 43 25.10 4.34 -3.01
CA ASP A 43 25.19 4.69 -1.59
C ASP A 43 23.86 5.27 -1.12
N VAL A 44 23.25 4.64 -0.13
CA VAL A 44 21.95 5.05 0.42
C VAL A 44 22.16 6.32 1.26
N LYS A 45 21.53 7.42 0.85
CA LYS A 45 21.56 8.69 1.59
C LYS A 45 20.34 8.87 2.50
N TYR A 46 19.18 8.36 2.09
CA TYR A 46 17.93 8.51 2.82
C TYR A 46 17.15 7.21 2.82
N VAL A 47 16.58 6.88 3.97
CA VAL A 47 15.65 5.76 4.16
C VAL A 47 14.27 6.31 4.48
N ILE A 48 13.28 5.90 3.70
CA ILE A 48 11.90 6.35 3.87
C ILE A 48 11.01 5.14 4.14
N ALA A 49 10.35 5.13 5.29
CA ALA A 49 9.27 4.20 5.59
C ALA A 49 7.95 4.75 5.04
N VAL A 50 7.15 3.88 4.43
CA VAL A 50 5.81 4.23 3.96
C VAL A 50 4.85 3.15 4.39
N ASP A 51 3.73 3.55 5.05
CA ASP A 51 2.70 2.61 5.48
C ASP A 51 3.22 1.59 6.51
N ILE A 52 3.92 2.11 7.52
CA ILE A 52 4.46 1.32 8.62
C ILE A 52 4.21 2.07 9.92
N ALA A 53 3.46 1.47 10.82
CA ALA A 53 3.14 2.07 12.12
C ALA A 53 4.24 1.85 13.17
N ASP A 54 5.00 0.76 13.08
CA ASP A 54 5.98 0.33 14.08
C ASP A 54 7.13 -0.43 13.39
N THR A 55 8.36 -0.24 13.88
CA THR A 55 9.55 -0.96 13.39
C THR A 55 9.46 -2.47 13.60
N ASN A 56 8.69 -2.96 14.57
CA ASN A 56 8.41 -4.37 14.78
C ASN A 56 7.69 -5.03 13.58
N LEU A 57 7.08 -4.25 12.70
CA LEU A 57 6.46 -4.71 11.45
C LEU A 57 7.48 -4.90 10.30
N LEU A 58 8.73 -4.52 10.52
CA LEU A 58 9.84 -4.83 9.62
C LEU A 58 10.19 -6.30 9.81
N GLY A 59 10.28 -7.06 8.74
CA GLY A 59 10.74 -8.44 8.82
C GLY A 59 12.21 -8.55 9.25
N SER A 60 12.63 -9.73 9.70
CA SER A 60 13.97 -9.99 10.24
C SER A 60 15.12 -9.59 9.30
N ASN A 61 14.93 -9.70 7.99
CA ASN A 61 15.90 -9.27 6.97
C ASN A 61 16.02 -7.73 6.83
N LEU A 62 15.16 -6.96 7.49
CA LEU A 62 15.17 -5.51 7.53
C LEU A 62 15.47 -4.95 8.93
N SER A 63 15.94 -5.79 9.86
CA SER A 63 16.24 -5.42 11.25
C SER A 63 17.19 -4.22 11.37
N LYS A 64 18.15 -4.07 10.45
CA LYS A 64 19.05 -2.91 10.40
C LYS A 64 18.32 -1.56 10.30
N TYR A 65 17.10 -1.54 9.83
CA TYR A 65 16.25 -0.34 9.74
C TYR A 65 15.37 -0.15 10.99
N ALA A 66 15.38 -1.09 11.93
CA ALA A 66 14.70 -0.96 13.21
C ALA A 66 15.53 -0.21 14.26
N GLU A 67 16.81 -0.01 14.00
CA GLU A 67 17.71 0.76 14.86
C GLU A 67 17.28 2.23 14.92
N GLU A 68 17.47 2.87 16.06
CA GLU A 68 17.12 4.28 16.26
C GLU A 68 17.88 5.17 15.25
N GLY A 69 17.14 6.06 14.58
CA GLY A 69 17.71 6.96 13.60
C GLY A 69 18.03 6.35 12.24
N ALA A 70 17.80 5.06 12.02
CA ALA A 70 18.04 4.40 10.73
C ALA A 70 17.06 4.84 9.63
N ILE A 71 15.88 5.32 10.01
CA ILE A 71 14.83 5.80 9.09
C ILE A 71 14.76 7.33 9.17
N ASP A 72 14.94 8.00 8.04
CA ASP A 72 14.94 9.46 7.99
C ASP A 72 13.53 10.04 7.95
N LEU A 73 12.61 9.41 7.23
CA LEU A 73 11.22 9.87 7.08
C LEU A 73 10.24 8.69 7.15
N CYS A 74 9.17 8.86 7.90
CA CYS A 74 8.00 7.99 7.87
C CYS A 74 6.81 8.75 7.29
N ILE A 75 6.11 8.13 6.31
CA ILE A 75 4.83 8.62 5.78
C ILE A 75 3.79 7.55 6.07
N ASP A 76 2.80 7.86 6.90
CA ASP A 76 1.87 6.86 7.39
C ASP A 76 0.47 7.44 7.66
N HIS A 77 -0.53 6.55 7.79
CA HIS A 77 -1.89 6.91 8.14
C HIS A 77 -2.42 6.14 9.37
N HIS A 78 -1.60 5.30 9.99
CA HIS A 78 -2.03 4.54 11.15
C HIS A 78 -2.05 5.39 12.41
N ILE A 79 -3.18 5.39 13.12
CA ILE A 79 -3.33 6.08 14.41
C ILE A 79 -2.38 5.53 15.49
N SER A 80 -1.93 4.27 15.32
CA SER A 80 -0.99 3.58 16.20
C SER A 80 0.48 3.83 15.87
N ASN A 81 0.80 4.79 14.97
CA ASN A 81 2.18 5.07 14.58
C ASN A 81 3.03 5.45 15.79
N LYS A 82 4.23 4.87 15.88
CA LYS A 82 5.17 5.06 17.00
C LYS A 82 6.15 6.22 16.80
N TYR A 83 6.07 6.95 15.70
CA TYR A 83 6.94 8.10 15.38
C TYR A 83 8.43 7.76 15.45
N PHE A 84 8.81 6.58 14.98
CA PHE A 84 10.15 5.99 15.09
C PHE A 84 11.20 6.59 14.13
N ALA A 85 10.79 7.33 13.13
CA ALA A 85 11.68 7.97 12.16
C ALA A 85 12.17 9.33 12.67
N LYS A 86 13.30 9.83 12.13
CA LYS A 86 13.80 11.20 12.43
C LYS A 86 12.73 12.26 12.14
N GLN A 87 11.96 12.06 11.08
CA GLN A 87 10.79 12.87 10.74
C GLN A 87 9.61 11.96 10.41
N SER A 88 8.42 12.32 10.84
CA SER A 88 7.21 11.57 10.55
C SER A 88 6.10 12.49 10.07
N TYR A 89 5.49 12.09 8.95
CA TYR A 89 4.28 12.72 8.42
C TYR A 89 3.14 11.71 8.51
N VAL A 90 2.27 11.89 9.51
CA VAL A 90 1.19 10.96 9.80
C VAL A 90 -0.15 11.68 9.71
N GLU A 91 -1.03 11.20 8.83
CA GLU A 91 -2.43 11.66 8.71
C GLU A 91 -3.36 10.50 9.10
N ALA A 92 -3.75 10.44 10.37
CA ALA A 92 -4.55 9.33 10.90
C ALA A 92 -5.98 9.26 10.34
N ASP A 93 -6.49 10.35 9.77
CA ASP A 93 -7.80 10.46 9.10
C ASP A 93 -7.73 10.13 7.59
N ALA A 94 -6.54 9.92 7.05
CA ALA A 94 -6.41 9.51 5.67
C ALA A 94 -6.80 8.04 5.49
N SER A 95 -7.60 7.74 4.46
CA SER A 95 -8.05 6.37 4.14
C SER A 95 -6.91 5.39 3.82
N ALA A 96 -5.76 5.92 3.41
CA ALA A 96 -4.61 5.15 2.99
C ALA A 96 -3.36 6.04 2.93
N ALA A 97 -2.17 5.50 3.16
CA ALA A 97 -0.94 6.23 2.89
C ALA A 97 -0.79 6.57 1.38
N ALA A 98 -1.45 5.84 0.48
CA ALA A 98 -1.55 6.19 -0.95
C ALA A 98 -2.32 7.50 -1.18
N LEU A 99 -3.31 7.81 -0.35
CA LEU A 99 -4.03 9.09 -0.42
C LEU A 99 -3.12 10.26 0.01
N ILE A 100 -2.29 10.05 1.02
CA ILE A 100 -1.26 11.02 1.44
C ILE A 100 -0.26 11.25 0.30
N MET A 101 0.23 10.18 -0.32
CA MET A 101 1.12 10.28 -1.48
C MET A 101 0.48 11.03 -2.64
N TYR A 102 -0.80 10.79 -2.94
CA TYR A 102 -1.54 11.55 -3.94
C TYR A 102 -1.55 13.06 -3.62
N LYS A 103 -1.83 13.44 -2.36
CA LYS A 103 -1.79 14.85 -1.92
C LYS A 103 -0.40 15.46 -2.11
N ILE A 104 0.67 14.72 -1.78
CA ILE A 104 2.06 15.16 -1.96
C ILE A 104 2.36 15.39 -3.46
N PHE A 105 1.94 14.49 -4.36
CA PHE A 105 2.10 14.67 -5.81
C PHE A 105 1.38 15.94 -6.29
N LYS A 106 0.13 16.15 -5.88
CA LYS A 106 -0.65 17.35 -6.25
C LYS A 106 0.03 18.62 -5.73
N ALA A 107 0.46 18.64 -4.48
CA ALA A 107 1.14 19.81 -3.88
C ALA A 107 2.49 20.12 -4.54
N SER A 108 3.20 19.09 -5.02
CA SER A 108 4.49 19.27 -5.71
C SER A 108 4.38 19.79 -7.15
N GLY A 109 3.17 19.91 -7.71
CA GLY A 109 2.94 20.29 -9.10
C GLY A 109 3.43 19.26 -10.13
N ARG A 110 3.78 18.05 -9.71
CA ARG A 110 4.31 17.00 -10.58
C ARG A 110 3.20 16.31 -11.37
N LYS A 111 3.53 15.94 -12.59
CA LYS A 111 2.61 15.14 -13.42
C LYS A 111 2.50 13.72 -12.86
N ILE A 112 1.27 13.29 -12.63
CA ILE A 112 0.96 11.90 -12.31
C ILE A 112 0.91 11.13 -13.65
N SER A 113 1.82 10.17 -13.82
CA SER A 113 1.77 9.27 -14.98
C SER A 113 0.66 8.23 -14.80
N ARG A 114 0.21 7.61 -15.91
CA ARG A 114 -0.77 6.50 -15.84
C ARG A 114 -0.35 5.39 -14.87
N GLN A 115 0.94 5.12 -14.77
CA GLN A 115 1.45 4.07 -13.87
C GLN A 115 1.45 4.51 -12.42
N ILE A 116 1.82 5.76 -12.13
CA ILE A 116 1.68 6.33 -10.78
C ILE A 116 0.21 6.33 -10.39
N ALA A 117 -0.69 6.75 -11.27
CA ALA A 117 -2.13 6.73 -11.03
C ALA A 117 -2.64 5.31 -10.72
N ARG A 118 -2.18 4.29 -11.47
CA ARG A 118 -2.51 2.89 -11.24
C ARG A 118 -2.08 2.42 -9.85
N CYS A 119 -0.86 2.76 -9.42
CA CYS A 119 -0.36 2.42 -8.10
C CYS A 119 -1.15 3.12 -6.98
N LEU A 120 -1.39 4.44 -7.11
CA LEU A 120 -2.13 5.23 -6.13
C LEU A 120 -3.56 4.72 -5.98
N TYR A 121 -4.26 4.50 -7.10
CA TYR A 121 -5.59 3.91 -7.10
C TYR A 121 -5.62 2.56 -6.40
N THR A 122 -4.69 1.66 -6.75
CA THR A 122 -4.62 0.33 -6.13
C THR A 122 -4.39 0.42 -4.62
N GLY A 123 -3.51 1.33 -4.15
CA GLY A 123 -3.27 1.55 -2.73
C GLY A 123 -4.54 2.01 -2.01
N ILE A 124 -5.21 3.04 -2.53
CA ILE A 124 -6.46 3.55 -1.92
C ILE A 124 -7.54 2.47 -1.94
N ALA A 125 -7.79 1.82 -3.08
CA ALA A 125 -8.81 0.79 -3.22
C ALA A 125 -8.58 -0.40 -2.27
N THR A 126 -7.32 -0.82 -2.10
CA THR A 126 -7.02 -1.97 -1.23
C THR A 126 -7.14 -1.66 0.25
N ASP A 127 -6.77 -0.46 0.69
CA ASP A 127 -6.87 -0.07 2.10
C ASP A 127 -8.31 0.25 2.52
N THR A 128 -9.14 0.65 1.56
CA THR A 128 -10.58 0.89 1.77
C THR A 128 -11.46 -0.35 1.49
N GLY A 129 -10.86 -1.52 1.22
CA GLY A 129 -11.62 -2.71 0.86
C GLY A 129 -12.51 -2.53 -0.36
N CYS A 130 -12.00 -1.84 -1.39
CA CYS A 130 -12.79 -1.36 -2.53
C CYS A 130 -13.94 -0.44 -2.10
N PHE A 131 -13.62 0.52 -1.25
CA PHE A 131 -14.54 1.54 -0.72
C PHE A 131 -15.67 1.01 0.17
N LYS A 132 -15.47 -0.16 0.79
CA LYS A 132 -16.46 -0.80 1.67
C LYS A 132 -16.19 -0.58 3.15
N TYR A 133 -14.96 -0.20 3.53
CA TYR A 133 -14.59 -0.05 4.93
C TYR A 133 -14.91 1.36 5.46
N GLU A 134 -15.07 1.47 6.76
CA GLU A 134 -15.42 2.72 7.45
C GLU A 134 -14.37 3.84 7.29
N ASN A 135 -13.11 3.48 7.02
CA ASN A 135 -12.06 4.45 6.73
C ASN A 135 -12.18 5.08 5.34
N THR A 136 -13.20 4.73 4.55
CA THR A 136 -13.45 5.34 3.24
C THR A 136 -13.96 6.77 3.41
N THR A 137 -13.23 7.74 2.84
CA THR A 137 -13.58 9.16 2.93
C THR A 137 -14.02 9.72 1.58
N PRO A 138 -14.79 10.85 1.55
CA PRO A 138 -15.07 11.56 0.30
C PRO A 138 -13.82 11.91 -0.48
N GLN A 139 -12.73 12.27 0.21
CA GLN A 139 -11.43 12.59 -0.41
C GLN A 139 -10.82 11.40 -1.14
N ALA A 140 -10.99 10.17 -0.60
CA ALA A 140 -10.57 8.95 -1.28
C ALA A 140 -11.30 8.75 -2.61
N HIS A 141 -12.62 8.98 -2.64
CA HIS A 141 -13.41 8.91 -3.86
C HIS A 141 -13.01 9.97 -4.89
N ILE A 142 -12.82 11.23 -4.44
CA ILE A 142 -12.38 12.33 -5.32
C ILE A 142 -11.01 12.02 -5.93
N ALA A 143 -10.06 11.58 -5.11
CA ALA A 143 -8.73 11.18 -5.58
C ALA A 143 -8.81 10.04 -6.60
N CYS A 144 -9.60 9.01 -6.32
CA CYS A 144 -9.77 7.87 -7.22
C CYS A 144 -10.46 8.26 -8.53
N ALA A 145 -11.46 9.15 -8.50
CA ALA A 145 -12.09 9.68 -9.70
C ALA A 145 -11.08 10.42 -10.61
N GLU A 146 -10.22 11.25 -10.02
CA GLU A 146 -9.13 11.90 -10.76
C GLU A 146 -8.13 10.86 -11.30
N LEU A 147 -7.71 9.89 -10.46
CA LEU A 147 -6.76 8.86 -10.87
C LEU A 147 -7.30 8.01 -12.05
N MET A 148 -8.59 7.76 -12.10
CA MET A 148 -9.23 7.06 -13.23
C MET A 148 -9.13 7.87 -14.54
N SER A 149 -9.14 9.21 -14.49
CA SER A 149 -8.99 10.06 -15.67
C SER A 149 -7.65 9.92 -16.40
N TYR A 150 -6.64 9.35 -15.72
CA TYR A 150 -5.34 9.01 -16.35
C TYR A 150 -5.39 7.72 -17.20
N GLY A 151 -6.59 7.16 -17.46
CA GLY A 151 -6.80 6.02 -18.34
C GLY A 151 -6.33 4.68 -17.75
N ILE A 152 -6.33 4.53 -16.42
CA ILE A 152 -6.05 3.25 -15.75
C ILE A 152 -7.21 2.27 -15.99
N ASP A 153 -6.90 0.99 -16.07
CA ASP A 153 -7.91 -0.08 -16.09
C ASP A 153 -8.32 -0.43 -14.64
N PHE A 154 -9.13 0.42 -14.03
CA PHE A 154 -9.58 0.25 -12.65
C PHE A 154 -10.45 -1.00 -12.48
N ALA A 155 -11.22 -1.39 -13.49
CA ALA A 155 -12.06 -2.58 -13.44
C ALA A 155 -11.20 -3.85 -13.35
N TYR A 156 -10.14 -3.93 -14.14
CA TYR A 156 -9.17 -5.02 -14.05
C TYR A 156 -8.46 -5.04 -12.70
N ILE A 157 -8.05 -3.86 -12.19
CA ILE A 157 -7.42 -3.73 -10.85
C ILE A 157 -8.36 -4.29 -9.79
N ASN A 158 -9.60 -3.83 -9.74
CA ASN A 158 -10.56 -4.25 -8.71
C ASN A 158 -10.83 -5.75 -8.79
N ARG A 159 -11.09 -6.29 -9.98
CA ARG A 159 -11.27 -7.72 -10.18
C ARG A 159 -10.07 -8.53 -9.69
N LYS A 160 -8.85 -8.14 -10.08
CA LYS A 160 -7.63 -8.87 -9.70
C LYS A 160 -7.36 -8.80 -8.20
N MET A 161 -7.67 -7.68 -7.54
CA MET A 161 -7.41 -7.51 -6.10
C MET A 161 -8.47 -8.16 -5.21
N PHE A 162 -9.75 -8.15 -5.61
CA PHE A 162 -10.84 -8.50 -4.72
C PHE A 162 -11.63 -9.74 -5.13
N ASP A 163 -11.74 -10.03 -6.43
CA ASP A 163 -12.63 -11.08 -6.92
C ASP A 163 -11.88 -12.37 -7.28
N VAL A 164 -10.62 -12.26 -7.72
CA VAL A 164 -9.83 -13.45 -8.09
C VAL A 164 -9.35 -14.17 -6.84
N LYS A 165 -9.78 -15.41 -6.67
CA LYS A 165 -9.35 -16.31 -5.58
C LYS A 165 -8.55 -17.48 -6.16
N SER A 166 -7.46 -17.85 -5.47
CA SER A 166 -6.73 -19.06 -5.82
C SER A 166 -7.55 -20.33 -5.48
N LYS A 167 -7.28 -21.43 -6.17
CA LYS A 167 -7.91 -22.72 -5.86
C LYS A 167 -7.71 -23.11 -4.38
N GLY A 168 -6.49 -22.93 -3.85
CA GLY A 168 -6.20 -23.21 -2.45
C GLY A 168 -7.06 -22.39 -1.49
N ARG A 169 -7.23 -21.08 -1.77
CA ARG A 169 -8.11 -20.23 -0.95
C ARG A 169 -9.55 -20.71 -0.99
N LEU A 170 -10.08 -21.07 -2.15
CA LEU A 170 -11.44 -21.61 -2.28
C LEU A 170 -11.63 -22.90 -1.50
N MET A 171 -10.62 -23.82 -1.53
CA MET A 171 -10.67 -25.05 -0.76
C MET A 171 -10.67 -24.79 0.76
N VAL A 172 -9.86 -23.84 1.23
CA VAL A 172 -9.83 -23.46 2.66
C VAL A 172 -11.17 -22.83 3.07
N GLU A 173 -11.69 -21.88 2.26
CA GLU A 173 -13.00 -21.26 2.52
C GLU A 173 -14.13 -22.32 2.57
N GLN A 174 -14.12 -23.30 1.66
CA GLN A 174 -15.08 -24.40 1.66
C GLN A 174 -14.95 -25.25 2.94
N SER A 175 -13.73 -25.61 3.33
CA SER A 175 -13.50 -26.40 4.54
C SER A 175 -13.95 -25.65 5.80
N VAL A 176 -13.64 -24.38 5.92
CA VAL A 176 -14.08 -23.54 7.05
C VAL A 176 -15.60 -23.47 7.08
N THR A 177 -16.25 -23.18 5.95
CA THR A 177 -17.71 -23.06 5.87
C THR A 177 -18.41 -24.39 6.20
N ALA A 178 -17.85 -25.52 5.76
CA ALA A 178 -18.41 -26.85 6.02
C ALA A 178 -18.35 -27.26 7.51
N ASN A 179 -17.38 -26.71 8.25
CA ASN A 179 -17.19 -27.00 9.68
C ASN A 179 -17.68 -25.86 10.59
N MET A 180 -18.38 -24.87 10.03
CA MET A 180 -18.87 -23.73 10.80
C MET A 180 -20.01 -24.15 11.73
N GLU A 181 -19.86 -23.88 13.01
CA GLU A 181 -20.91 -24.07 14.01
C GLU A 181 -21.57 -22.75 14.38
N TYR A 182 -22.87 -22.80 14.64
CA TYR A 182 -23.68 -21.62 14.94
C TYR A 182 -24.19 -21.65 16.37
N TYR A 183 -24.01 -20.56 17.09
CA TYR A 183 -24.40 -20.39 18.49
C TYR A 183 -25.34 -19.18 18.66
N CYS A 184 -26.01 -19.09 19.80
CA CYS A 184 -26.90 -17.98 20.16
C CYS A 184 -27.98 -17.68 19.12
N GLY A 185 -28.63 -18.74 18.58
CA GLY A 185 -29.66 -18.57 17.56
C GLY A 185 -29.15 -18.02 16.23
N GLY A 186 -27.91 -18.36 15.87
CA GLY A 186 -27.28 -17.94 14.61
C GLY A 186 -26.60 -16.56 14.66
N LYS A 187 -26.48 -15.97 15.84
CA LYS A 187 -25.81 -14.66 16.01
C LYS A 187 -24.29 -14.74 16.09
N CYS A 188 -23.75 -15.93 16.41
CA CYS A 188 -22.33 -16.20 16.49
C CYS A 188 -22.00 -17.44 15.65
N SER A 189 -20.85 -17.43 14.97
CA SER A 189 -20.29 -18.59 14.26
C SER A 189 -18.83 -18.76 14.62
N ILE A 190 -18.38 -20.01 14.74
CA ILE A 190 -17.00 -20.40 14.99
C ILE A 190 -16.57 -21.39 13.92
#